data_bef2e7771661ae9fa0a0280c3b822e6f
#
_entry.id   bef2e7771661ae9fa0a0280c3b822e6f
#
_cell.length_a   1.000
_cell.length_b   1.000
_cell.length_c   1.000
_cell.angle_alpha   90.00
_cell.angle_beta   90.00
_cell.angle_gamma   90.00
#
_symmetry.space_group_name_H-M   'P 1'
#
loop_
_entity.id
_entity.type
_entity.pdbx_description
1 polymer ?
#
loop_
_entity_poly.entity_id
_entity_poly.type
_entity_poly.pdbx_seq_one_letter_code
_entity_poly.pdbx_strand_id
1 'polypeptide(L)'
;MGVSISIVILNYNSSKYTIDCIDSILSSSYQNYEIIVVDNNSNADERGVIIDYLEITNNNKIHFIENDINFGFALGNISGISAAKGEYIFILNNDTLVDECALDILHSFMEDNPDVSLCIPSQHNKDGVYHPSFAYLPSVANQWFGNGLCRMLKPSEYMDRRKKYKTPFSVQMGSGASMFFRTSDYFKVGGLDPNFFLYCEEEDICIRMKKEKMNIFFVPDAKIVHYGGGSTNRNLDIEIEFYRSLFYLFDKNYNFLSAKALKLRFLIKELIKSCKKPARFKLFLAIIRKSSLSHSLRHKQRGLKN
;
A
#
# COMPACT_ATOMS: atom_id res chain seq x y z
N MET A 1 -15.34 26.14 -4.07
CA MET A 1 -14.70 25.27 -3.06
C MET A 1 -13.64 24.47 -3.77
N GLY A 2 -12.47 24.23 -3.14
CA GLY A 2 -11.43 23.38 -3.71
C GLY A 2 -11.81 21.89 -3.70
N VAL A 3 -10.98 21.06 -4.34
CA VAL A 3 -11.09 19.60 -4.27
C VAL A 3 -10.82 19.13 -2.84
N SER A 4 -11.68 18.25 -2.30
CA SER A 4 -11.48 17.73 -0.94
C SER A 4 -10.65 16.45 -0.92
N ILE A 5 -10.92 15.49 -1.83
CA ILE A 5 -10.23 14.19 -1.87
C ILE A 5 -9.56 14.01 -3.23
N SER A 6 -8.25 13.78 -3.25
CA SER A 6 -7.53 13.29 -4.43
C SER A 6 -7.32 11.78 -4.30
N ILE A 7 -7.95 11.01 -5.18
CA ILE A 7 -7.86 9.56 -5.21
C ILE A 7 -6.82 9.16 -6.23
N VAL A 8 -5.73 8.55 -5.78
CA VAL A 8 -4.60 8.14 -6.65
C VAL A 8 -4.65 6.65 -6.89
N ILE A 9 -4.77 6.27 -8.16
CA ILE A 9 -4.87 4.88 -8.61
C ILE A 9 -3.68 4.58 -9.52
N LEU A 10 -2.87 3.59 -9.15
CA LEU A 10 -1.73 3.16 -9.94
C LEU A 10 -2.09 1.95 -10.80
N ASN A 11 -2.00 2.11 -12.12
CA ASN A 11 -2.18 1.04 -13.10
C ASN A 11 -0.85 0.49 -13.61
N TYR A 12 -0.76 -0.83 -13.73
CA TYR A 12 0.31 -1.51 -14.47
C TYR A 12 -0.21 -2.82 -15.07
N ASN A 13 -0.44 -2.84 -16.40
CA ASN A 13 -0.95 -4.01 -17.15
C ASN A 13 -2.21 -4.65 -16.53
N SER A 14 -3.17 -3.84 -16.10
CA SER A 14 -4.39 -4.28 -15.41
C SER A 14 -5.56 -3.31 -15.62
N SER A 15 -5.75 -2.87 -16.85
CA SER A 15 -6.75 -1.86 -17.26
C SER A 15 -8.17 -2.17 -16.79
N LYS A 16 -8.60 -3.43 -16.90
CA LYS A 16 -9.92 -3.85 -16.47
C LYS A 16 -10.18 -3.55 -15.00
N TYR A 17 -9.25 -3.91 -14.12
CA TYR A 17 -9.38 -3.62 -12.68
C TYR A 17 -9.41 -2.11 -12.43
N THR A 18 -8.58 -1.36 -13.15
CA THR A 18 -8.52 0.10 -13.04
C THR A 18 -9.87 0.74 -13.42
N ILE A 19 -10.50 0.28 -14.49
CA ILE A 19 -11.82 0.75 -14.92
C ILE A 19 -12.89 0.40 -13.89
N ASP A 20 -12.94 -0.86 -13.42
CA ASP A 20 -13.89 -1.29 -12.39
C ASP A 20 -13.73 -0.45 -11.09
N CYS A 21 -12.49 -0.11 -10.72
CA CYS A 21 -12.18 0.75 -9.59
C CYS A 21 -12.72 2.17 -9.81
N ILE A 22 -12.46 2.78 -10.96
CA ILE A 22 -12.97 4.12 -11.32
C ILE A 22 -14.50 4.13 -11.28
N ASP A 23 -15.17 3.17 -11.89
CA ASP A 23 -16.63 3.07 -11.92
C ASP A 23 -17.22 2.99 -10.51
N SER A 24 -16.58 2.26 -9.60
CA SER A 24 -17.00 2.19 -8.20
C SER A 24 -16.89 3.54 -7.48
N ILE A 25 -15.86 4.33 -7.79
CA ILE A 25 -15.68 5.68 -7.22
C ILE A 25 -16.70 6.65 -7.82
N LEU A 26 -16.96 6.58 -9.13
CA LEU A 26 -17.98 7.42 -9.78
C LEU A 26 -19.38 7.18 -9.25
N SER A 27 -19.63 5.98 -8.71
CA SER A 27 -20.89 5.59 -8.05
C SER A 27 -20.98 6.04 -6.58
N SER A 28 -19.94 6.69 -6.03
CA SER A 28 -19.95 7.16 -4.64
C SER A 28 -20.95 8.30 -4.41
N SER A 29 -21.57 8.28 -3.23
CA SER A 29 -22.42 9.38 -2.73
C SER A 29 -21.64 10.69 -2.54
N TYR A 30 -20.37 10.60 -2.15
CA TYR A 30 -19.49 11.77 -2.00
C TYR A 30 -19.06 12.30 -3.38
N GLN A 31 -19.21 13.62 -3.60
CA GLN A 31 -19.00 14.20 -4.94
C GLN A 31 -17.81 15.17 -5.07
N ASN A 32 -17.19 15.59 -3.94
CA ASN A 32 -16.10 16.56 -3.98
C ASN A 32 -14.72 15.87 -4.02
N TYR A 33 -14.43 15.19 -5.12
CA TYR A 33 -13.17 14.48 -5.35
C TYR A 33 -12.64 14.68 -6.77
N GLU A 34 -11.36 14.38 -6.94
CA GLU A 34 -10.72 14.09 -8.21
C GLU A 34 -10.12 12.68 -8.20
N ILE A 35 -10.01 12.06 -9.37
CA ILE A 35 -9.37 10.76 -9.58
C ILE A 35 -8.11 10.98 -10.42
N ILE A 36 -6.97 10.53 -9.93
CA ILE A 36 -5.68 10.62 -10.64
C ILE A 36 -5.25 9.20 -10.97
N VAL A 37 -5.39 8.82 -12.22
CA VAL A 37 -4.98 7.51 -12.74
C VAL A 37 -3.55 7.64 -13.26
N VAL A 38 -2.64 6.87 -12.70
CA VAL A 38 -1.24 6.83 -13.12
C VAL A 38 -0.99 5.53 -13.86
N ASP A 39 -0.73 5.59 -15.15
CA ASP A 39 -0.22 4.45 -15.90
C ASP A 39 1.29 4.31 -15.70
N ASN A 40 1.71 3.21 -15.12
CA ASN A 40 3.10 2.98 -14.73
C ASN A 40 3.89 2.26 -15.84
N ASN A 41 3.75 2.76 -17.09
CA ASN A 41 4.34 2.20 -18.30
C ASN A 41 3.79 0.80 -18.64
N SER A 42 2.47 0.68 -18.72
CA SER A 42 1.80 -0.53 -19.22
C SER A 42 2.12 -0.77 -20.71
N ASN A 43 1.90 -1.99 -21.18
CA ASN A 43 1.95 -2.26 -22.62
C ASN A 43 0.87 -1.46 -23.37
N ALA A 44 1.05 -1.30 -24.69
CA ALA A 44 0.22 -0.41 -25.49
C ALA A 44 -1.27 -0.81 -25.48
N ASP A 45 -1.56 -2.11 -25.49
CA ASP A 45 -2.95 -2.62 -25.51
C ASP A 45 -3.67 -2.28 -24.20
N GLU A 46 -3.05 -2.57 -23.05
CA GLU A 46 -3.61 -2.27 -21.73
C GLU A 46 -3.80 -0.75 -21.51
N ARG A 47 -2.82 0.05 -21.93
CA ARG A 47 -2.92 1.50 -21.85
C ARG A 47 -4.00 2.05 -22.78
N GLY A 48 -4.10 1.53 -24.02
CA GLY A 48 -5.13 1.92 -24.98
C GLY A 48 -6.55 1.74 -24.43
N VAL A 49 -6.80 0.61 -23.77
CA VAL A 49 -8.11 0.35 -23.12
C VAL A 49 -8.48 1.42 -22.09
N ILE A 50 -7.51 1.92 -21.31
CA ILE A 50 -7.78 3.00 -20.34
C ILE A 50 -8.06 4.33 -21.09
N ILE A 51 -7.27 4.67 -22.11
CA ILE A 51 -7.44 5.90 -22.89
C ILE A 51 -8.83 5.92 -23.53
N ASP A 52 -9.23 4.82 -24.21
CA ASP A 52 -10.54 4.68 -24.83
C ASP A 52 -11.68 4.85 -23.81
N TYR A 53 -11.54 4.24 -22.63
CA TYR A 53 -12.51 4.40 -21.53
C TYR A 53 -12.62 5.86 -21.08
N LEU A 54 -11.49 6.56 -20.93
CA LEU A 54 -11.47 7.96 -20.49
C LEU A 54 -12.09 8.89 -21.53
N GLU A 55 -11.86 8.65 -22.82
CA GLU A 55 -12.47 9.40 -23.93
C GLU A 55 -13.99 9.21 -23.95
N ILE A 56 -14.48 7.97 -23.77
CA ILE A 56 -15.91 7.66 -23.73
C ILE A 56 -16.58 8.29 -22.51
N THR A 57 -15.96 8.16 -21.34
CA THR A 57 -16.51 8.65 -20.07
C THR A 57 -16.51 10.18 -20.03
N ASN A 58 -15.53 10.83 -20.64
CA ASN A 58 -15.33 12.28 -20.73
C ASN A 58 -15.63 13.03 -19.42
N ASN A 59 -15.11 12.52 -18.31
CA ASN A 59 -15.37 13.04 -16.96
C ASN A 59 -14.23 13.94 -16.51
N ASN A 60 -14.50 15.21 -16.27
CA ASN A 60 -13.52 16.22 -15.89
C ASN A 60 -12.90 16.03 -14.49
N LYS A 61 -13.43 15.11 -13.69
CA LYS A 61 -12.86 14.73 -12.39
C LYS A 61 -11.70 13.74 -12.56
N ILE A 62 -11.49 13.13 -13.74
CA ILE A 62 -10.49 12.10 -13.96
C ILE A 62 -9.28 12.71 -14.68
N HIS A 63 -8.11 12.57 -14.09
CA HIS A 63 -6.83 13.00 -14.65
C HIS A 63 -5.97 11.78 -14.94
N PHE A 64 -5.36 11.74 -16.12
CA PHE A 64 -4.50 10.64 -16.55
C PHE A 64 -3.05 11.10 -16.64
N ILE A 65 -2.14 10.32 -16.04
CA ILE A 65 -0.70 10.55 -16.03
C ILE A 65 0.00 9.30 -16.54
N GLU A 66 0.90 9.44 -17.50
CA GLU A 66 1.74 8.37 -18.00
C GLU A 66 3.16 8.48 -17.48
N ASN A 67 3.68 7.41 -16.90
CA ASN A 67 5.08 7.29 -16.55
C ASN A 67 5.87 6.65 -17.70
N ASP A 68 7.04 7.17 -18.03
CA ASP A 68 7.90 6.64 -19.10
C ASP A 68 8.50 5.27 -18.80
N ILE A 69 8.58 4.88 -17.55
CA ILE A 69 9.07 3.58 -17.07
C ILE A 69 8.23 3.10 -15.91
N ASN A 70 8.24 1.79 -15.63
CA ASN A 70 7.65 1.29 -14.39
C ASN A 70 8.49 1.73 -13.19
N PHE A 71 7.98 2.70 -12.44
CA PHE A 71 8.60 3.23 -11.23
C PHE A 71 8.38 2.37 -9.98
N GLY A 72 7.59 1.29 -10.08
CA GLY A 72 7.13 0.52 -8.93
C GLY A 72 6.00 1.21 -8.18
N PHE A 73 5.66 0.71 -6.99
CA PHE A 73 4.48 1.17 -6.27
C PHE A 73 4.70 2.56 -5.63
N ALA A 74 5.78 2.75 -4.87
CA ALA A 74 5.98 4.00 -4.15
C ALA A 74 6.13 5.20 -5.08
N LEU A 75 7.09 5.16 -6.01
CA LEU A 75 7.35 6.29 -6.91
C LEU A 75 6.23 6.47 -7.95
N GLY A 76 5.55 5.38 -8.37
CA GLY A 76 4.37 5.46 -9.23
C GLY A 76 3.23 6.24 -8.54
N ASN A 77 2.93 5.95 -7.28
CA ASN A 77 1.94 6.74 -6.52
C ASN A 77 2.40 8.18 -6.29
N ILE A 78 3.70 8.43 -6.03
CA ILE A 78 4.23 9.79 -5.90
C ILE A 78 4.00 10.62 -7.17
N SER A 79 4.07 10.01 -8.37
CA SER A 79 3.75 10.71 -9.64
C SER A 79 2.31 11.26 -9.60
N GLY A 80 1.33 10.46 -9.17
CA GLY A 80 -0.05 10.91 -9.02
C GLY A 80 -0.25 11.92 -7.90
N ILE A 81 0.35 11.66 -6.73
CA ILE A 81 0.26 12.56 -5.56
C ILE A 81 0.82 13.95 -5.87
N SER A 82 1.82 14.04 -6.73
CA SER A 82 2.39 15.33 -7.13
C SER A 82 1.40 16.24 -7.89
N ALA A 83 0.35 15.66 -8.48
CA ALA A 83 -0.72 16.39 -9.15
C ALA A 83 -1.97 16.59 -8.25
N ALA A 84 -1.99 15.97 -7.07
CA ALA A 84 -3.11 16.01 -6.14
C ALA A 84 -3.35 17.42 -5.58
N LYS A 85 -4.62 17.83 -5.51
CA LYS A 85 -5.06 19.14 -5.02
C LYS A 85 -5.91 19.03 -3.75
N GLY A 86 -6.30 17.80 -3.39
CA GLY A 86 -7.19 17.53 -2.29
C GLY A 86 -6.59 17.78 -0.92
N GLU A 87 -7.44 18.15 0.02
CA GLU A 87 -7.11 18.22 1.45
C GLU A 87 -6.78 16.84 2.02
N TYR A 88 -7.34 15.81 1.38
CA TYR A 88 -7.07 14.40 1.65
C TYR A 88 -6.52 13.69 0.41
N ILE A 89 -5.56 12.79 0.62
CA ILE A 89 -5.01 11.90 -0.41
C ILE A 89 -5.49 10.49 -0.09
N PHE A 90 -6.17 9.85 -1.04
CA PHE A 90 -6.54 8.46 -0.95
C PHE A 90 -5.69 7.62 -1.93
N ILE A 91 -4.66 6.97 -1.43
CA ILE A 91 -3.88 5.99 -2.20
C ILE A 91 -4.71 4.71 -2.25
N LEU A 92 -5.09 4.29 -3.46
CA LEU A 92 -5.99 3.18 -3.68
C LEU A 92 -5.44 2.24 -4.76
N ASN A 93 -5.33 0.95 -4.43
CA ASN A 93 -4.97 -0.05 -5.44
C ASN A 93 -6.06 -0.14 -6.50
N ASN A 94 -5.65 -0.35 -7.75
CA ASN A 94 -6.58 -0.47 -8.87
C ASN A 94 -7.45 -1.75 -8.84
N ASP A 95 -7.07 -2.76 -8.07
CA ASP A 95 -7.85 -3.99 -7.87
C ASP A 95 -8.79 -3.89 -6.64
N THR A 96 -9.31 -2.67 -6.38
CA THR A 96 -10.28 -2.41 -5.31
C THR A 96 -11.58 -1.83 -5.87
N LEU A 97 -12.69 -2.08 -5.17
CA LEU A 97 -13.97 -1.40 -5.38
C LEU A 97 -14.34 -0.65 -4.11
N VAL A 98 -14.74 0.59 -4.25
CA VAL A 98 -15.14 1.48 -3.16
C VAL A 98 -16.65 1.35 -2.94
N ASP A 99 -17.09 1.08 -1.71
CA ASP A 99 -18.51 1.09 -1.34
C ASP A 99 -19.08 2.52 -1.50
N GLU A 100 -20.35 2.63 -1.89
CA GLU A 100 -21.02 3.90 -2.20
C GLU A 100 -20.81 4.96 -1.12
N CYS A 101 -20.88 4.60 0.15
CA CYS A 101 -20.76 5.53 1.28
C CYS A 101 -19.33 5.63 1.85
N ALA A 102 -18.35 4.88 1.33
CA ALA A 102 -17.04 4.77 1.96
C ALA A 102 -16.28 6.10 2.01
N LEU A 103 -16.37 6.91 0.94
CA LEU A 103 -15.70 8.22 0.90
C LEU A 103 -16.33 9.22 1.88
N ASP A 104 -17.67 9.24 1.99
CA ASP A 104 -18.38 10.08 2.97
C ASP A 104 -17.96 9.73 4.40
N ILE A 105 -17.90 8.42 4.70
CA ILE A 105 -17.53 7.94 6.04
C ILE A 105 -16.09 8.31 6.38
N LEU A 106 -15.14 8.11 5.44
CA LEU A 106 -13.73 8.45 5.65
C LEU A 106 -13.55 9.96 5.83
N HIS A 107 -14.18 10.75 4.95
CA HIS A 107 -14.11 12.20 5.00
C HIS A 107 -14.67 12.73 6.32
N SER A 108 -15.92 12.37 6.67
CA SER A 108 -16.56 12.81 7.91
C SER A 108 -15.76 12.40 9.15
N PHE A 109 -15.21 11.16 9.16
CA PHE A 109 -14.37 10.72 10.27
C PHE A 109 -13.12 11.58 10.44
N MET A 110 -12.45 11.96 9.33
CA MET A 110 -11.26 12.83 9.38
C MET A 110 -11.61 14.26 9.80
N GLU A 111 -12.77 14.80 9.38
CA GLU A 111 -13.26 16.12 9.81
C GLU A 111 -13.55 16.15 11.32
N ASP A 112 -14.24 15.12 11.83
CA ASP A 112 -14.59 15.00 13.24
C ASP A 112 -13.38 14.71 14.15
N ASN A 113 -12.26 14.24 13.57
CA ASN A 113 -11.05 13.84 14.29
C ASN A 113 -9.78 14.50 13.70
N PRO A 114 -9.54 15.80 13.96
CA PRO A 114 -8.45 16.56 13.34
C PRO A 114 -7.05 16.10 13.77
N ASP A 115 -6.92 15.31 14.81
CA ASP A 115 -5.68 14.69 15.29
C ASP A 115 -5.36 13.36 14.57
N VAL A 116 -6.26 12.89 13.70
CA VAL A 116 -6.04 11.68 12.90
C VAL A 116 -5.37 12.04 11.58
N SER A 117 -4.27 11.38 11.29
CA SER A 117 -3.42 11.63 10.12
C SER A 117 -3.65 10.63 8.98
N LEU A 118 -4.10 9.39 9.30
CA LEU A 118 -4.33 8.32 8.35
C LEU A 118 -5.51 7.46 8.79
N CYS A 119 -6.45 7.23 7.87
CA CYS A 119 -7.54 6.27 8.02
C CYS A 119 -7.36 5.07 7.10
N ILE A 120 -7.72 3.90 7.62
CA ILE A 120 -7.70 2.62 6.92
C ILE A 120 -9.12 2.06 6.88
N PRO A 121 -9.74 1.96 5.70
CA PRO A 121 -11.06 1.34 5.58
C PRO A 121 -11.02 -0.18 5.79
N SER A 122 -12.16 -0.76 6.08
CA SER A 122 -12.32 -2.20 6.19
C SER A 122 -12.28 -2.85 4.81
N GLN A 123 -11.52 -3.93 4.68
CA GLN A 123 -11.40 -4.67 3.42
C GLN A 123 -12.23 -5.95 3.45
N HIS A 124 -12.83 -6.26 2.31
CA HIS A 124 -13.56 -7.48 2.07
C HIS A 124 -13.06 -8.11 0.76
N ASN A 125 -13.12 -9.43 0.65
CA ASN A 125 -12.89 -10.08 -0.64
C ASN A 125 -14.14 -9.97 -1.53
N LYS A 126 -14.04 -10.47 -2.76
CA LYS A 126 -15.16 -10.48 -3.75
C LYS A 126 -16.42 -11.20 -3.25
N ASP A 127 -16.27 -12.10 -2.28
CA ASP A 127 -17.39 -12.85 -1.69
C ASP A 127 -17.98 -12.14 -0.45
N GLY A 128 -17.58 -10.90 -0.17
CA GLY A 128 -18.01 -10.10 0.97
C GLY A 128 -17.42 -10.54 2.32
N VAL A 129 -16.43 -11.44 2.30
CA VAL A 129 -15.79 -11.92 3.53
C VAL A 129 -14.75 -10.88 3.99
N TYR A 130 -14.83 -10.50 5.26
CA TYR A 130 -13.88 -9.58 5.88
C TYR A 130 -12.45 -10.09 5.76
N HIS A 131 -11.56 -9.23 5.29
CA HIS A 131 -10.12 -9.44 5.25
C HIS A 131 -9.41 -8.36 6.09
N PRO A 132 -8.46 -8.72 6.98
CA PRO A 132 -7.81 -7.73 7.83
C PRO A 132 -7.03 -6.69 7.02
N SER A 133 -7.44 -5.42 7.09
CA SER A 133 -6.77 -4.30 6.42
C SER A 133 -5.77 -3.54 7.29
N PHE A 134 -5.73 -3.81 8.61
CA PHE A 134 -4.70 -3.28 9.50
C PHE A 134 -3.71 -4.37 9.92
N ALA A 135 -2.49 -3.95 10.31
CA ALA A 135 -1.43 -4.85 10.68
C ALA A 135 -0.58 -4.30 11.83
N TYR A 136 0.45 -5.03 12.21
CA TYR A 136 1.40 -4.61 13.22
C TYR A 136 2.75 -4.32 12.57
N LEU A 137 3.33 -3.20 12.93
CA LEU A 137 4.68 -2.86 12.50
C LEU A 137 5.67 -3.96 12.95
N PRO A 138 6.61 -4.35 12.09
CA PRO A 138 7.60 -5.35 12.45
C PRO A 138 8.43 -4.87 13.63
N SER A 139 8.61 -5.74 14.62
CA SER A 139 9.47 -5.51 15.79
C SER A 139 10.25 -6.78 16.13
N VAL A 140 11.37 -6.66 16.82
CA VAL A 140 12.10 -7.84 17.28
C VAL A 140 11.18 -8.74 18.10
N ALA A 141 10.39 -8.15 19.00
CA ALA A 141 9.47 -8.90 19.86
C ALA A 141 8.45 -9.73 19.05
N ASN A 142 7.69 -9.09 18.14
CA ASN A 142 6.64 -9.80 17.41
C ASN A 142 7.18 -10.78 16.36
N GLN A 143 8.37 -10.51 15.81
CA GLN A 143 8.99 -11.39 14.81
C GLN A 143 9.62 -12.65 15.42
N TRP A 144 10.19 -12.56 16.63
CA TRP A 144 10.82 -13.70 17.31
C TRP A 144 9.83 -14.48 18.17
N PHE A 145 8.94 -13.79 18.90
CA PHE A 145 8.04 -14.41 19.87
C PHE A 145 6.60 -14.53 19.40
N GLY A 146 6.26 -13.89 18.26
CA GLY A 146 4.95 -13.95 17.64
C GLY A 146 3.96 -12.92 18.21
N ASN A 147 2.94 -12.62 17.40
CA ASN A 147 1.91 -11.64 17.75
C ASN A 147 1.00 -12.09 18.92
N GLY A 148 0.91 -13.40 19.19
CA GLY A 148 0.13 -13.94 20.32
C GLY A 148 0.68 -13.49 21.66
N LEU A 149 1.99 -13.63 21.87
CA LEU A 149 2.66 -13.17 23.09
C LEU A 149 2.58 -11.64 23.22
N CYS A 150 2.83 -10.92 22.12
CA CYS A 150 2.73 -9.46 22.12
C CYS A 150 1.30 -8.99 22.48
N ARG A 151 0.26 -9.69 22.00
CA ARG A 151 -1.14 -9.38 22.35
C ARG A 151 -1.42 -9.62 23.83
N MET A 152 -0.88 -10.69 24.41
CA MET A 152 -1.05 -10.96 25.83
C MET A 152 -0.43 -9.86 26.71
N LEU A 153 0.74 -9.33 26.30
CA LEU A 153 1.45 -8.29 27.05
C LEU A 153 0.93 -6.88 26.79
N LYS A 154 0.44 -6.62 25.56
CA LYS A 154 0.00 -5.30 25.09
C LYS A 154 -1.27 -5.42 24.24
N PRO A 155 -2.42 -5.76 24.83
CA PRO A 155 -3.63 -6.06 24.10
C PRO A 155 -4.18 -4.86 23.28
N SER A 156 -3.99 -3.64 23.76
CA SER A 156 -4.40 -2.41 23.04
C SER A 156 -3.55 -2.11 21.81
N GLU A 157 -2.28 -2.52 21.78
CA GLU A 157 -1.41 -2.33 20.61
C GLU A 157 -1.54 -3.47 19.58
N TYR A 158 -2.00 -4.65 20.01
CA TYR A 158 -2.09 -5.86 19.17
C TYR A 158 -3.53 -6.37 19.10
N MET A 159 -4.45 -5.54 18.61
CA MET A 159 -5.86 -5.88 18.39
C MET A 159 -6.01 -7.13 17.50
N ASP A 160 -7.01 -7.97 17.77
CA ASP A 160 -7.18 -9.20 16.97
C ASP A 160 -7.66 -8.91 15.56
N ARG A 161 -6.78 -9.07 14.58
CA ARG A 161 -7.04 -8.81 13.17
C ARG A 161 -8.15 -9.68 12.55
N ARG A 162 -8.51 -10.81 13.20
CA ARG A 162 -9.56 -11.72 12.71
C ARG A 162 -10.95 -11.32 13.18
N LYS A 163 -11.04 -10.46 14.19
CA LYS A 163 -12.34 -9.99 14.70
C LYS A 163 -12.89 -8.89 13.80
N LYS A 164 -14.22 -8.89 13.66
CA LYS A 164 -14.93 -7.75 13.08
C LYS A 164 -15.16 -6.72 14.18
N TYR A 165 -14.81 -5.50 13.90
CA TYR A 165 -14.99 -4.36 14.79
C TYR A 165 -16.11 -3.47 14.23
N LYS A 166 -16.83 -2.78 15.12
CA LYS A 166 -17.93 -1.87 14.76
C LYS A 166 -17.61 -0.40 15.00
N THR A 167 -16.55 -0.13 15.73
CA THR A 167 -16.14 1.25 16.08
C THR A 167 -14.71 1.48 15.62
N PRO A 168 -14.38 2.72 15.18
CA PRO A 168 -13.00 3.08 14.86
C PRO A 168 -12.06 2.93 16.05
N PHE A 169 -10.81 2.55 15.78
CA PHE A 169 -9.77 2.46 16.81
C PHE A 169 -8.37 2.65 16.22
N SER A 170 -7.44 3.08 17.07
CA SER A 170 -6.05 3.28 16.67
C SER A 170 -5.36 1.97 16.31
N VAL A 171 -4.59 2.00 15.22
CA VAL A 171 -3.81 0.85 14.72
C VAL A 171 -2.35 1.24 14.48
N GLN A 172 -1.47 0.26 14.35
CA GLN A 172 -0.05 0.54 14.09
C GLN A 172 0.24 0.83 12.62
N MET A 173 -0.49 0.20 11.71
CA MET A 173 -0.36 0.39 10.25
C MET A 173 -1.57 -0.17 9.52
N GLY A 174 -1.77 0.28 8.29
CA GLY A 174 -2.75 -0.24 7.36
C GLY A 174 -2.13 -1.00 6.19
N SER A 175 -3.00 -1.62 5.40
CA SER A 175 -2.65 -2.21 4.11
C SER A 175 -2.41 -1.11 3.07
N GLY A 176 -1.36 -1.24 2.27
CA GLY A 176 -1.08 -0.33 1.15
C GLY A 176 -2.16 -0.30 0.07
N ALA A 177 -3.12 -1.25 0.12
CA ALA A 177 -4.22 -1.29 -0.86
C ALA A 177 -5.19 -0.11 -0.72
N SER A 178 -5.26 0.54 0.46
CA SER A 178 -6.18 1.66 0.72
C SER A 178 -5.71 2.47 1.92
N MET A 179 -5.17 3.66 1.66
CA MET A 179 -4.61 4.54 2.68
C MET A 179 -5.15 5.96 2.48
N PHE A 180 -6.00 6.43 3.40
CA PHE A 180 -6.66 7.73 3.34
C PHE A 180 -5.96 8.72 4.28
N PHE A 181 -5.11 9.57 3.74
CA PHE A 181 -4.25 10.50 4.46
C PHE A 181 -4.82 11.91 4.53
N ARG A 182 -4.57 12.61 5.63
CA ARG A 182 -4.56 14.07 5.64
C ARG A 182 -3.33 14.55 4.86
N THR A 183 -3.52 15.34 3.81
CA THR A 183 -2.46 15.74 2.87
C THR A 183 -1.30 16.44 3.57
N SER A 184 -1.61 17.36 4.51
CA SER A 184 -0.59 18.08 5.29
C SER A 184 0.30 17.13 6.08
N ASP A 185 -0.28 16.09 6.69
CA ASP A 185 0.44 15.11 7.50
C ASP A 185 1.23 14.12 6.65
N TYR A 186 0.70 13.75 5.48
CA TYR A 186 1.45 12.96 4.49
C TYR A 186 2.76 13.66 4.09
N PHE A 187 2.70 14.94 3.76
CA PHE A 187 3.90 15.71 3.40
C PHE A 187 4.81 16.00 4.60
N LYS A 188 4.24 16.27 5.77
CA LYS A 188 5.01 16.51 7.01
C LYS A 188 5.88 15.31 7.37
N VAL A 189 5.39 14.07 7.17
CA VAL A 189 6.17 12.86 7.41
C VAL A 189 7.11 12.51 6.24
N GLY A 190 7.09 13.28 5.14
CA GLY A 190 7.93 13.11 3.96
C GLY A 190 7.36 12.13 2.92
N GLY A 191 6.08 11.79 2.98
CA GLY A 191 5.40 10.94 2.00
C GLY A 191 5.94 9.52 1.90
N LEU A 192 5.62 8.82 0.81
CA LEU A 192 6.21 7.51 0.50
C LEU A 192 7.70 7.67 0.14
N ASP A 193 8.53 6.71 0.55
CA ASP A 193 9.96 6.71 0.20
C ASP A 193 10.16 6.11 -1.21
N PRO A 194 10.66 6.91 -2.18
CA PRO A 194 10.86 6.46 -3.55
C PRO A 194 11.91 5.35 -3.70
N ASN A 195 12.66 5.01 -2.66
CA ASN A 195 13.61 3.90 -2.71
C ASN A 195 12.94 2.52 -2.65
N PHE A 196 11.71 2.43 -2.15
CA PHE A 196 10.93 1.22 -2.28
C PHE A 196 10.40 1.10 -3.71
N PHE A 197 10.70 -0.02 -4.38
CA PHE A 197 10.11 -0.32 -5.67
C PHE A 197 8.76 -1.02 -5.50
N LEU A 198 8.71 -1.99 -4.59
CA LEU A 198 7.51 -2.76 -4.28
C LEU A 198 7.65 -3.37 -2.88
N TYR A 199 6.59 -3.30 -2.06
CA TYR A 199 6.48 -3.76 -0.67
C TYR A 199 7.25 -2.93 0.35
N CYS A 200 6.73 -2.89 1.55
CA CYS A 200 7.26 -2.22 2.74
C CYS A 200 7.21 -0.69 2.72
N GLU A 201 6.69 -0.06 1.69
CA GLU A 201 6.46 1.38 1.66
C GLU A 201 5.42 1.83 2.68
N GLU A 202 4.35 1.04 2.87
CA GLU A 202 3.32 1.29 3.88
C GLU A 202 3.84 1.10 5.30
N GLU A 203 4.69 0.10 5.55
CA GLU A 203 5.35 -0.06 6.84
C GLU A 203 6.28 1.12 7.13
N ASP A 204 7.04 1.57 6.14
CA ASP A 204 7.98 2.68 6.30
C ASP A 204 7.28 3.98 6.69
N ILE A 205 6.23 4.37 5.94
CA ILE A 205 5.50 5.60 6.25
C ILE A 205 4.81 5.51 7.62
N CYS A 206 4.20 4.36 7.97
CA CYS A 206 3.57 4.17 9.28
C CYS A 206 4.60 4.18 10.43
N ILE A 207 5.83 3.67 10.23
CA ILE A 207 6.91 3.78 11.23
C ILE A 207 7.29 5.26 11.45
N ARG A 208 7.41 6.05 10.36
CA ARG A 208 7.72 7.49 10.45
C ARG A 208 6.59 8.26 11.12
N MET A 209 5.34 7.99 10.77
CA MET A 209 4.16 8.57 11.43
C MET A 209 4.15 8.25 12.94
N LYS A 210 4.45 7.01 13.32
CA LYS A 210 4.56 6.64 14.75
C LYS A 210 5.66 7.39 15.47
N LYS A 211 6.82 7.64 14.83
CA LYS A 211 7.91 8.45 15.41
C LYS A 211 7.47 9.90 15.66
N GLU A 212 6.66 10.44 14.77
CA GLU A 212 6.07 11.78 14.88
C GLU A 212 4.79 11.82 15.75
N LYS A 213 4.43 10.71 16.41
CA LYS A 213 3.22 10.56 17.25
C LYS A 213 1.91 10.87 16.52
N MET A 214 1.87 10.64 15.22
CA MET A 214 0.68 10.76 14.40
C MET A 214 -0.26 9.58 14.60
N ASN A 215 -1.57 9.84 14.58
CA ASN A 215 -2.60 8.84 14.80
C ASN A 215 -3.02 8.16 13.50
N ILE A 216 -3.06 6.83 13.51
CA ILE A 216 -3.56 5.98 12.43
C ILE A 216 -4.78 5.23 12.95
N PHE A 217 -5.90 5.32 12.25
CA PHE A 217 -7.16 4.70 12.66
C PHE A 217 -7.67 3.70 11.63
N PHE A 218 -8.17 2.57 12.11
CA PHE A 218 -9.01 1.68 11.33
C PHE A 218 -10.46 2.14 11.45
N VAL A 219 -11.14 2.33 10.31
CA VAL A 219 -12.53 2.82 10.20
C VAL A 219 -13.39 1.70 9.61
N PRO A 220 -14.06 0.88 10.46
CA PRO A 220 -14.72 -0.36 10.03
C PRO A 220 -15.92 -0.15 9.12
N ASP A 221 -16.62 0.98 9.24
CA ASP A 221 -17.84 1.27 8.47
C ASP A 221 -17.53 1.72 7.05
N ALA A 222 -16.36 2.31 6.80
CA ALA A 222 -15.86 2.56 5.45
C ALA A 222 -15.41 1.23 4.84
N LYS A 223 -16.07 0.76 3.79
CA LYS A 223 -15.82 -0.55 3.20
C LYS A 223 -15.24 -0.45 1.81
N ILE A 224 -14.29 -1.32 1.53
CA ILE A 224 -13.82 -1.57 0.17
C ILE A 224 -13.77 -3.09 -0.10
N VAL A 225 -13.96 -3.47 -1.34
CA VAL A 225 -13.65 -4.82 -1.82
C VAL A 225 -12.25 -4.79 -2.41
N HIS A 226 -11.38 -5.72 -2.02
CA HIS A 226 -10.04 -5.86 -2.58
C HIS A 226 -9.89 -7.27 -3.15
N TYR A 227 -9.71 -7.37 -4.45
CA TYR A 227 -9.59 -8.67 -5.13
C TYR A 227 -8.34 -9.43 -4.72
N GLY A 228 -7.27 -8.71 -4.43
CA GLY A 228 -6.00 -9.27 -3.94
C GLY A 228 -5.28 -10.15 -4.94
N GLY A 229 -4.12 -9.68 -5.43
CA GLY A 229 -3.28 -10.43 -6.37
C GLY A 229 -3.69 -10.34 -7.84
N GLY A 230 -4.60 -9.44 -8.19
CA GLY A 230 -5.02 -9.20 -9.58
C GLY A 230 -3.91 -8.60 -10.44
N SER A 231 -3.02 -7.82 -9.85
CA SER A 231 -1.98 -7.06 -10.57
C SER A 231 -0.56 -7.61 -10.45
N THR A 232 -0.27 -8.56 -9.55
CA THR A 232 1.11 -9.01 -9.32
C THR A 232 1.24 -10.53 -9.34
N ASN A 233 1.81 -11.07 -10.42
CA ASN A 233 2.20 -12.47 -10.48
C ASN A 233 3.43 -12.73 -9.61
N ARG A 234 3.28 -13.49 -8.53
CA ARG A 234 4.38 -13.86 -7.63
C ARG A 234 5.37 -14.78 -8.34
N ASN A 235 6.53 -14.24 -8.68
CA ASN A 235 7.67 -14.98 -9.20
C ASN A 235 8.90 -14.79 -8.29
N LEU A 236 10.00 -15.47 -8.61
CA LEU A 236 11.23 -15.42 -7.82
C LEU A 236 11.80 -13.98 -7.70
N ASP A 237 11.73 -13.19 -8.76
CA ASP A 237 12.26 -11.82 -8.76
C ASP A 237 11.44 -10.92 -7.83
N ILE A 238 10.12 -11.06 -7.81
CA ILE A 238 9.21 -10.34 -6.89
C ILE A 238 9.44 -10.78 -5.43
N GLU A 239 9.67 -12.08 -5.18
CA GLU A 239 10.01 -12.54 -3.82
C GLU A 239 11.38 -11.98 -3.36
N ILE A 240 12.36 -11.87 -4.25
CA ILE A 240 13.65 -11.24 -3.93
C ILE A 240 13.48 -9.75 -3.67
N GLU A 241 12.65 -9.04 -4.47
CA GLU A 241 12.36 -7.62 -4.25
C GLU A 241 11.72 -7.36 -2.89
N PHE A 242 10.78 -8.21 -2.46
CA PHE A 242 10.22 -8.14 -1.11
C PHE A 242 11.31 -8.17 -0.02
N TYR A 243 12.31 -9.06 -0.12
CA TYR A 243 13.40 -9.11 0.86
C TYR A 243 14.34 -7.91 0.79
N ARG A 244 14.53 -7.31 -0.39
CA ARG A 244 15.29 -6.06 -0.54
C ARG A 244 14.60 -4.92 0.19
N SER A 245 13.32 -4.73 -0.10
CA SER A 245 12.48 -3.74 0.55
C SER A 245 12.47 -3.94 2.07
N LEU A 246 12.26 -5.17 2.52
CA LEU A 246 12.22 -5.50 3.95
C LEU A 246 13.55 -5.23 4.65
N PHE A 247 14.68 -5.56 4.03
CA PHE A 247 16.00 -5.33 4.64
C PHE A 247 16.38 -3.86 4.62
N TYR A 248 16.00 -3.13 3.56
CA TYR A 248 16.11 -1.68 3.52
C TYR A 248 15.25 -1.02 4.59
N LEU A 249 14.01 -1.45 4.77
CA LEU A 249 13.13 -0.99 5.85
C LEU A 249 13.81 -1.11 7.22
N PHE A 250 14.45 -2.27 7.49
CA PHE A 250 15.11 -2.50 8.77
C PHE A 250 16.35 -1.61 8.93
N ASP A 251 17.19 -1.47 7.91
CA ASP A 251 18.37 -0.61 7.96
C ASP A 251 18.02 0.86 8.16
N LYS A 252 16.93 1.31 7.52
CA LYS A 252 16.47 2.69 7.59
C LYS A 252 15.84 3.04 8.93
N ASN A 253 15.02 2.16 9.49
CA ASN A 253 14.08 2.52 10.56
C ASN A 253 14.47 2.01 11.94
N TYR A 254 15.36 1.02 12.05
CA TYR A 254 15.74 0.38 13.30
C TYR A 254 17.20 0.62 13.64
N ASN A 255 17.54 0.53 14.92
CA ASN A 255 18.95 0.55 15.32
C ASN A 255 19.67 -0.70 14.78
N PHE A 256 20.99 -0.61 14.69
CA PHE A 256 21.85 -1.64 14.09
C PHE A 256 21.61 -3.07 14.64
N LEU A 257 21.47 -3.22 15.95
CA LEU A 257 21.26 -4.53 16.58
C LEU A 257 19.88 -5.10 16.24
N SER A 258 18.83 -4.27 16.32
CA SER A 258 17.47 -4.66 15.95
C SER A 258 17.36 -5.02 14.48
N ALA A 259 17.95 -4.23 13.58
CA ALA A 259 17.97 -4.50 12.14
C ALA A 259 18.65 -5.86 11.86
N LYS A 260 19.81 -6.13 12.46
CA LYS A 260 20.50 -7.42 12.32
C LYS A 260 19.67 -8.58 12.86
N ALA A 261 19.06 -8.44 14.04
CA ALA A 261 18.22 -9.47 14.63
C ALA A 261 17.00 -9.80 13.74
N LEU A 262 16.35 -8.77 13.17
CA LEU A 262 15.23 -8.94 12.25
C LEU A 262 15.66 -9.63 10.95
N LYS A 263 16.74 -9.18 10.33
CA LYS A 263 17.30 -9.83 9.12
C LYS A 263 17.65 -11.29 9.37
N LEU A 264 18.36 -11.56 10.47
CA LEU A 264 18.73 -12.94 10.85
C LEU A 264 17.48 -13.82 11.01
N ARG A 265 16.41 -13.30 11.65
CA ARG A 265 15.15 -14.02 11.81
C ARG A 265 14.55 -14.43 10.47
N PHE A 266 14.55 -13.54 9.48
CA PHE A 266 14.01 -13.82 8.14
C PHE A 266 14.92 -14.80 7.36
N LEU A 267 16.23 -14.69 7.49
CA LEU A 267 17.17 -15.63 6.89
C LEU A 267 17.00 -17.06 7.45
N ILE A 268 16.88 -17.19 8.78
CA ILE A 268 16.62 -18.48 9.43
C ILE A 268 15.29 -19.07 8.93
N LYS A 269 14.24 -18.24 8.87
CA LYS A 269 12.93 -18.66 8.37
C LYS A 269 13.00 -19.21 6.93
N GLU A 270 13.72 -18.53 6.04
CA GLU A 270 13.87 -19.00 4.66
C GLU A 270 14.78 -20.21 4.55
N LEU A 271 15.81 -20.31 5.35
CA LEU A 271 16.67 -21.52 5.42
C LEU A 271 15.82 -22.75 5.84
N ILE A 272 15.01 -22.63 6.90
CA ILE A 272 14.12 -23.71 7.35
C ILE A 272 13.11 -24.11 6.24
N LYS A 273 12.55 -23.13 5.55
CA LYS A 273 11.65 -23.40 4.42
C LYS A 273 12.36 -24.08 3.26
N SER A 274 13.62 -23.72 3.02
CA SER A 274 14.47 -24.33 1.98
C SER A 274 14.79 -25.80 2.27
N CYS A 275 14.97 -26.15 3.53
CA CYS A 275 15.13 -27.56 3.94
C CYS A 275 13.87 -28.39 3.67
N LYS A 276 12.67 -27.78 3.80
CA LYS A 276 11.38 -28.45 3.52
C LYS A 276 11.00 -28.44 2.03
N LYS A 277 11.45 -27.44 1.27
CA LYS A 277 11.17 -27.23 -0.16
C LYS A 277 12.46 -26.82 -0.87
N PRO A 278 13.25 -27.77 -1.44
CA PRO A 278 14.57 -27.50 -2.03
C PRO A 278 14.57 -26.39 -3.09
N ALA A 279 13.48 -26.24 -3.84
CA ALA A 279 13.34 -25.16 -4.82
C ALA A 279 13.50 -23.74 -4.21
N ARG A 280 13.21 -23.57 -2.93
CA ARG A 280 13.38 -22.29 -2.21
C ARG A 280 14.85 -21.98 -1.86
N PHE A 281 15.75 -22.94 -1.98
CA PHE A 281 17.16 -22.70 -1.73
C PHE A 281 17.76 -21.66 -2.69
N LYS A 282 17.25 -21.62 -3.94
CA LYS A 282 17.60 -20.56 -4.91
C LYS A 282 17.23 -19.17 -4.37
N LEU A 283 16.05 -19.03 -3.77
CA LEU A 283 15.61 -17.78 -3.15
C LEU A 283 16.51 -17.42 -1.96
N PHE A 284 16.78 -18.37 -1.06
CA PHE A 284 17.66 -18.14 0.10
C PHE A 284 19.05 -17.62 -0.32
N LEU A 285 19.67 -18.25 -1.31
CA LEU A 285 20.97 -17.78 -1.84
C LEU A 285 20.86 -16.41 -2.51
N ALA A 286 19.77 -16.16 -3.23
CA ALA A 286 19.54 -14.87 -3.88
C ALA A 286 19.35 -13.74 -2.86
N ILE A 287 18.65 -13.99 -1.76
CA ILE A 287 18.48 -13.03 -0.65
C ILE A 287 19.83 -12.65 -0.07
N ILE A 288 20.71 -13.63 0.22
CA ILE A 288 22.06 -13.37 0.75
C ILE A 288 22.91 -12.53 -0.20
N ARG A 289 22.86 -12.85 -1.51
CA ARG A 289 23.74 -12.25 -2.51
C ARG A 289 23.23 -10.95 -3.09
N LYS A 290 21.89 -10.75 -3.15
CA LYS A 290 21.22 -9.70 -3.95
C LYS A 290 20.21 -8.88 -3.15
N SER A 291 20.35 -8.80 -1.82
CA SER A 291 19.43 -8.02 -0.98
C SER A 291 19.72 -6.51 -0.97
N SER A 292 20.74 -6.05 -1.67
CA SER A 292 21.01 -4.61 -1.83
C SER A 292 20.05 -3.96 -2.82
N LEU A 293 19.67 -2.70 -2.56
CA LEU A 293 18.85 -1.87 -3.48
C LEU A 293 19.48 -1.72 -4.87
N SER A 294 20.81 -1.80 -5.00
CA SER A 294 21.50 -1.78 -6.30
C SER A 294 21.08 -2.90 -7.26
N HIS A 295 20.42 -3.94 -6.77
CA HIS A 295 19.89 -5.04 -7.57
C HIS A 295 18.35 -4.97 -7.71
N SER A 296 17.71 -3.87 -7.33
CA SER A 296 16.26 -3.70 -7.41
C SER A 296 15.74 -3.87 -8.85
N LEU A 297 14.52 -4.36 -8.97
CA LEU A 297 13.78 -4.47 -10.24
C LEU A 297 13.67 -3.12 -10.95
N ARG A 298 13.72 -2.01 -10.21
CA ARG A 298 13.81 -0.65 -10.78
C ARG A 298 14.95 -0.52 -11.79
N HIS A 299 16.14 -1.03 -11.48
CA HIS A 299 17.30 -0.93 -12.37
C HIS A 299 17.17 -1.82 -13.61
N LYS A 300 16.45 -2.94 -13.48
CA LYS A 300 16.12 -3.79 -14.62
C LYS A 300 15.16 -3.10 -15.61
N GLN A 301 14.20 -2.31 -15.11
CA GLN A 301 13.24 -1.56 -15.94
C GLN A 301 13.93 -0.49 -16.80
N ARG A 302 14.98 0.15 -16.30
CA ARG A 302 15.78 1.16 -17.05
C ARG A 302 16.57 0.55 -18.23
N GLY A 303 16.91 -0.73 -18.15
CA GLY A 303 17.65 -1.46 -19.19
C GLY A 303 16.82 -1.95 -20.39
N LEU A 304 15.48 -1.85 -20.32
CA LEU A 304 14.59 -2.30 -21.39
C LEU A 304 14.27 -1.22 -22.44
N LYS A 305 14.74 0.02 -22.25
CA LYS A 305 14.54 1.14 -23.18
C LYS A 305 15.80 1.53 -23.99
N ASN A 306 16.88 0.71 -23.96
CA ASN A 306 18.07 0.87 -24.84
C ASN A 306 17.98 -0.02 -26.06
#